data_172b9824b4e569997d5f6c779622aba6
#
_entry.id   172b9824b4e569997d5f6c779622aba6
#
_cell.length_a   1.000
_cell.length_b   1.000
_cell.length_c   1.000
_cell.angle_alpha   90.00
_cell.angle_beta   90.00
_cell.angle_gamma   90.00
#
_symmetry.space_group_name_H-M   'P 1'
#
loop_
_entity.id
_entity.type
_entity.pdbx_description
1 polymer ?
#
loop_
_entity_poly.entity_id
_entity_poly.type
_entity_poly.pdbx_seq_one_letter_code
_entity_poly.pdbx_strand_id
1 'polypeptide(L)'
;KYDELSVVYENMSKNKHTENLGYRGMMEQYLRAQDYHHAFIYGERLFNNNPFIEKIYDTLVSIIAKTNNWQQLLIISDRAFSKKIIDKKVYEENKSIGFFEIAKIKQLSEIEESLKYMQKALKLRKNFPPYIKLYINLLIQNKNYNLAKKFIKKAWNELPHAEYKESILSLAAHLEIEMLELVKYIAGASYKSEETIILMI
;
A
#
# COMPACT_ATOMS: atom_id res chain seq x y z
N LYS A 1 12.18 -6.18 36.41
CA LYS A 1 10.81 -6.71 36.12
C LYS A 1 10.63 -7.12 34.66
N TYR A 2 11.17 -6.37 33.68
CA TYR A 2 11.09 -6.77 32.26
C TYR A 2 11.89 -8.06 31.97
N ASP A 3 13.06 -8.20 32.53
CA ASP A 3 13.93 -9.38 32.35
C ASP A 3 13.33 -10.67 32.89
N GLU A 4 12.69 -10.65 34.03
CA GLU A 4 12.09 -11.84 34.66
C GLU A 4 10.91 -12.38 33.83
N LEU A 5 10.02 -11.50 33.33
CA LEU A 5 8.89 -11.90 32.48
C LEU A 5 9.35 -12.41 31.14
N SER A 6 10.38 -11.82 30.54
CA SER A 6 10.96 -12.29 29.29
C SER A 6 11.49 -13.72 29.41
N VAL A 7 12.20 -14.03 30.49
CA VAL A 7 12.70 -15.39 30.78
C VAL A 7 11.55 -16.39 30.92
N VAL A 8 10.46 -15.99 31.60
CA VAL A 8 9.28 -16.85 31.72
C VAL A 8 8.65 -17.13 30.35
N TYR A 9 8.38 -16.09 29.55
CA TYR A 9 7.77 -16.27 28.22
C TYR A 9 8.69 -17.02 27.28
N GLU A 10 10.01 -16.81 27.34
CA GLU A 10 10.97 -17.58 26.56
C GLU A 10 10.95 -19.08 26.93
N ASN A 11 10.87 -19.41 28.21
CA ASN A 11 10.74 -20.79 28.65
C ASN A 11 9.40 -21.40 28.22
N MET A 12 8.30 -20.63 28.29
CA MET A 12 6.99 -21.06 27.79
C MET A 12 7.03 -21.35 26.28
N SER A 13 7.77 -20.54 25.50
CA SER A 13 7.87 -20.72 24.05
C SER A 13 8.63 -22.00 23.62
N LYS A 14 9.40 -22.61 24.53
CA LYS A 14 10.12 -23.87 24.31
C LYS A 14 9.26 -25.11 24.56
N ASN A 15 8.10 -24.96 25.18
CA ASN A 15 7.20 -26.07 25.50
C ASN A 15 5.97 -26.05 24.57
N LYS A 16 5.72 -27.13 23.84
CA LYS A 16 4.64 -27.25 22.85
C LYS A 16 3.24 -26.90 23.40
N HIS A 17 2.99 -27.15 24.70
CA HIS A 17 1.68 -26.85 25.32
C HIS A 17 1.52 -25.37 25.68
N THR A 18 2.60 -24.62 25.83
CA THR A 18 2.59 -23.22 26.25
C THR A 18 3.24 -22.27 25.22
N GLU A 19 3.74 -22.79 24.11
CA GLU A 19 4.48 -22.00 23.11
C GLU A 19 3.70 -20.78 22.60
N ASN A 20 2.39 -20.93 22.35
CA ASN A 20 1.55 -19.82 21.87
C ASN A 20 1.41 -18.72 22.93
N LEU A 21 1.35 -19.07 24.22
CA LEU A 21 1.34 -18.10 25.30
C LEU A 21 2.71 -17.42 25.44
N GLY A 22 3.79 -18.19 25.29
CA GLY A 22 5.16 -17.66 25.25
C GLY A 22 5.34 -16.66 24.11
N TYR A 23 4.98 -17.02 22.88
CA TYR A 23 5.10 -16.12 21.71
C TYR A 23 4.25 -14.86 21.87
N ARG A 24 3.03 -15.00 22.38
CA ARG A 24 2.16 -13.84 22.64
C ARG A 24 2.77 -12.91 23.68
N GLY A 25 3.25 -13.46 24.80
CA GLY A 25 3.87 -12.66 25.84
C GLY A 25 5.12 -11.93 25.36
N MET A 26 6.00 -12.60 24.59
CA MET A 26 7.17 -11.97 23.97
C MET A 26 6.77 -10.87 22.98
N MET A 27 5.81 -11.13 22.10
CA MET A 27 5.31 -10.12 21.15
C MET A 27 4.79 -8.89 21.86
N GLU A 28 3.97 -9.05 22.90
CA GLU A 28 3.38 -7.95 23.65
C GLU A 28 4.46 -7.13 24.41
N GLN A 29 5.50 -7.78 24.94
CA GLN A 29 6.62 -7.09 25.57
C GLN A 29 7.40 -6.23 24.56
N TYR A 30 7.74 -6.79 23.40
CA TYR A 30 8.44 -6.04 22.36
C TYR A 30 7.59 -4.90 21.80
N LEU A 31 6.26 -5.07 21.68
CA LEU A 31 5.36 -3.99 21.30
C LEU A 31 5.39 -2.83 22.32
N ARG A 32 5.39 -3.13 23.62
CA ARG A 32 5.51 -2.11 24.69
C ARG A 32 6.86 -1.40 24.66
N ALA A 33 7.92 -2.13 24.33
CA ALA A 33 9.26 -1.57 24.12
C ALA A 33 9.45 -0.85 22.78
N GLN A 34 8.44 -0.84 21.92
CA GLN A 34 8.50 -0.32 20.55
C GLN A 34 9.55 -1.02 19.66
N ASP A 35 9.98 -2.22 20.05
CA ASP A 35 10.83 -3.08 19.23
C ASP A 35 9.95 -3.88 18.25
N TYR A 36 9.53 -3.20 17.20
CA TYR A 36 8.62 -3.77 16.19
C TYR A 36 9.24 -4.93 15.42
N HIS A 37 10.58 -4.97 15.31
CA HIS A 37 11.25 -6.07 14.63
C HIS A 37 11.08 -7.40 15.38
N HIS A 38 11.42 -7.44 16.65
CA HIS A 38 11.22 -8.64 17.47
C HIS A 38 9.75 -8.94 17.71
N ALA A 39 8.91 -7.92 17.90
CA ALA A 39 7.46 -8.09 17.98
C ALA A 39 6.90 -8.82 16.75
N PHE A 40 7.37 -8.48 15.55
CA PHE A 40 6.98 -9.14 14.31
C PHE A 40 7.39 -10.61 14.31
N ILE A 41 8.63 -10.93 14.68
CA ILE A 41 9.14 -12.32 14.68
C ILE A 41 8.26 -13.22 15.57
N TYR A 42 7.94 -12.78 16.78
CA TYR A 42 7.12 -13.58 17.70
C TYR A 42 5.64 -13.61 17.27
N GLY A 43 5.12 -12.51 16.75
CA GLY A 43 3.77 -12.45 16.19
C GLY A 43 3.62 -13.37 14.96
N GLU A 44 4.62 -13.42 14.08
CA GLU A 44 4.60 -14.33 12.92
C GLU A 44 4.66 -15.80 13.36
N ARG A 45 5.46 -16.16 14.37
CA ARG A 45 5.46 -17.51 14.93
C ARG A 45 4.10 -17.88 15.49
N LEU A 46 3.49 -16.96 16.25
CA LEU A 46 2.15 -17.15 16.81
C LEU A 46 1.10 -17.34 15.71
N PHE A 47 1.13 -16.50 14.68
CA PHE A 47 0.24 -16.60 13.51
C PHE A 47 0.42 -17.90 12.71
N ASN A 48 1.64 -18.38 12.59
CA ASN A 48 1.92 -19.65 11.90
C ASN A 48 1.39 -20.86 12.68
N ASN A 49 1.52 -20.84 14.00
CA ASN A 49 1.03 -21.91 14.87
C ASN A 49 -0.49 -21.92 15.00
N ASN A 50 -1.08 -20.75 15.23
CA ASN A 50 -2.53 -20.61 15.37
C ASN A 50 -2.99 -19.26 14.80
N PRO A 51 -3.33 -19.22 13.50
CA PRO A 51 -3.73 -17.97 12.83
C PRO A 51 -5.12 -17.48 13.24
N PHE A 52 -5.91 -18.31 13.97
CA PHE A 52 -7.24 -17.94 14.45
C PHE A 52 -7.21 -17.24 15.82
N ILE A 53 -6.04 -16.99 16.39
CA ILE A 53 -5.94 -16.15 17.59
C ILE A 53 -6.47 -14.75 17.26
N GLU A 54 -7.39 -14.29 18.10
CA GLU A 54 -8.05 -13.00 17.94
C GLU A 54 -7.04 -11.87 17.74
N LYS A 55 -7.26 -11.07 16.71
CA LYS A 55 -6.47 -9.87 16.38
C LYS A 55 -4.98 -10.10 16.01
N ILE A 56 -4.51 -11.35 15.93
CA ILE A 56 -3.10 -11.57 15.58
C ILE A 56 -2.75 -11.03 14.19
N TYR A 57 -3.64 -11.25 13.21
CA TYR A 57 -3.46 -10.71 11.86
C TYR A 57 -3.40 -9.18 11.87
N ASP A 58 -4.35 -8.51 12.52
CA ASP A 58 -4.40 -7.04 12.57
C ASP A 58 -3.19 -6.46 13.29
N THR A 59 -2.72 -7.14 14.34
CA THR A 59 -1.50 -6.76 15.07
C THR A 59 -0.28 -6.82 14.14
N LEU A 60 -0.14 -7.89 13.35
CA LEU A 60 0.95 -8.01 12.39
C LEU A 60 0.89 -6.94 11.30
N VAL A 61 -0.30 -6.66 10.75
CA VAL A 61 -0.50 -5.57 9.79
C VAL A 61 -0.09 -4.22 10.39
N SER A 62 -0.46 -3.96 11.65
CA SER A 62 -0.07 -2.74 12.36
C SER A 62 1.45 -2.62 12.55
N ILE A 63 2.12 -3.71 12.90
CA ILE A 63 3.59 -3.75 13.03
C ILE A 63 4.26 -3.48 11.68
N ILE A 64 3.77 -4.12 10.62
CA ILE A 64 4.27 -3.93 9.25
C ILE A 64 4.16 -2.47 8.81
N ALA A 65 3.02 -1.82 9.08
CA ALA A 65 2.82 -0.40 8.77
C ALA A 65 3.82 0.50 9.51
N LYS A 66 4.15 0.18 10.76
CA LYS A 66 5.16 0.94 11.55
C LYS A 66 6.60 0.72 11.08
N THR A 67 6.89 -0.44 10.53
CA THR A 67 8.24 -0.81 10.04
C THR A 67 8.44 -0.57 8.55
N ASN A 68 7.39 -0.15 7.82
CA ASN A 68 7.37 -0.02 6.36
C ASN A 68 7.79 -1.30 5.61
N ASN A 69 7.61 -2.47 6.23
CA ASN A 69 7.99 -3.75 5.62
C ASN A 69 6.86 -4.32 4.75
N TRP A 70 6.50 -3.59 3.70
CA TRP A 70 5.34 -3.87 2.86
C TRP A 70 5.40 -5.21 2.11
N GLN A 71 6.60 -5.76 1.90
CA GLN A 71 6.74 -7.11 1.36
C GLN A 71 6.12 -8.16 2.29
N GLN A 72 6.28 -7.99 3.60
CA GLN A 72 5.64 -8.88 4.57
C GLN A 72 4.12 -8.76 4.57
N LEU A 73 3.57 -7.55 4.29
CA LEU A 73 2.13 -7.39 4.13
C LEU A 73 1.58 -8.29 3.02
N LEU A 74 2.27 -8.35 1.89
CA LEU A 74 1.87 -9.21 0.77
C LEU A 74 1.87 -10.69 1.17
N ILE A 75 2.92 -11.14 1.87
CA ILE A 75 3.08 -12.54 2.28
C ILE A 75 2.03 -12.94 3.32
N ILE A 76 1.84 -12.12 4.36
CA ILE A 76 0.88 -12.40 5.43
C ILE A 76 -0.55 -12.39 4.91
N SER A 77 -0.88 -11.45 4.00
CA SER A 77 -2.20 -11.39 3.38
C SER A 77 -2.50 -12.63 2.55
N ASP A 78 -1.53 -13.16 1.78
CA ASP A 78 -1.69 -14.40 1.04
C ASP A 78 -1.97 -15.59 1.98
N ARG A 79 -1.23 -15.70 3.08
CA ARG A 79 -1.42 -16.75 4.09
C ARG A 79 -2.78 -16.62 4.81
N ALA A 80 -3.17 -15.41 5.20
CA ALA A 80 -4.43 -15.14 5.88
C ALA A 80 -5.64 -15.46 4.98
N PHE A 81 -5.56 -15.08 3.71
CA PHE A 81 -6.61 -15.36 2.74
C PHE A 81 -6.73 -16.86 2.45
N SER A 82 -5.61 -17.57 2.24
CA SER A 82 -5.61 -19.02 2.01
C SER A 82 -6.20 -19.81 3.17
N LYS A 83 -6.03 -19.32 4.40
CA LYS A 83 -6.58 -19.89 5.63
C LYS A 83 -7.99 -19.38 5.99
N LYS A 84 -8.60 -18.54 5.13
CA LYS A 84 -9.93 -17.94 5.33
C LYS A 84 -10.07 -17.09 6.60
N ILE A 85 -8.96 -16.47 7.04
CA ILE A 85 -8.93 -15.55 8.20
C ILE A 85 -9.47 -14.18 7.80
N ILE A 86 -9.19 -13.78 6.56
CA ILE A 86 -9.68 -12.55 5.96
C ILE A 86 -10.52 -12.87 4.72
N ASP A 87 -11.48 -12.02 4.44
CA ASP A 87 -12.27 -12.11 3.22
C ASP A 87 -11.52 -11.55 2.00
N LYS A 88 -12.13 -11.70 0.83
CA LYS A 88 -11.55 -11.23 -0.44
C LYS A 88 -11.35 -9.72 -0.46
N LYS A 89 -12.27 -8.96 0.14
CA LYS A 89 -12.21 -7.49 0.15
C LYS A 89 -10.99 -7.01 0.94
N VAL A 90 -10.82 -7.51 2.16
CA VAL A 90 -9.66 -7.18 3.02
C VAL A 90 -8.35 -7.64 2.36
N TYR A 91 -8.35 -8.82 1.74
CA TYR A 91 -7.19 -9.33 1.00
C TYR A 91 -6.79 -8.38 -0.15
N GLU A 92 -7.73 -8.02 -1.04
CA GLU A 92 -7.47 -7.13 -2.17
C GLU A 92 -7.04 -5.74 -1.71
N GLU A 93 -7.63 -5.23 -0.63
CA GLU A 93 -7.27 -3.94 -0.04
C GLU A 93 -5.83 -3.95 0.49
N ASN A 94 -5.45 -4.92 1.32
CA ASN A 94 -4.10 -5.02 1.87
C ASN A 94 -3.05 -5.28 0.78
N LYS A 95 -3.36 -6.11 -0.22
CA LYS A 95 -2.47 -6.31 -1.38
C LYS A 95 -2.29 -5.02 -2.18
N SER A 96 -3.36 -4.25 -2.39
CA SER A 96 -3.28 -2.98 -3.13
C SER A 96 -2.42 -1.95 -2.39
N ILE A 97 -2.58 -1.85 -1.06
CA ILE A 97 -1.75 -0.99 -0.19
C ILE A 97 -0.29 -1.43 -0.26
N GLY A 98 -0.01 -2.72 -0.09
CA GLY A 98 1.36 -3.24 -0.14
C GLY A 98 2.04 -2.93 -1.47
N PHE A 99 1.37 -3.15 -2.60
CA PHE A 99 1.91 -2.81 -3.92
C PHE A 99 2.16 -1.31 -4.10
N PHE A 100 1.24 -0.47 -3.63
CA PHE A 100 1.39 0.98 -3.70
C PHE A 100 2.59 1.49 -2.88
N GLU A 101 2.74 1.04 -1.65
CA GLU A 101 3.83 1.47 -0.79
C GLU A 101 5.19 0.96 -1.29
N ILE A 102 5.26 -0.28 -1.81
CA ILE A 102 6.47 -0.77 -2.48
C ILE A 102 6.81 0.08 -3.70
N ALA A 103 5.81 0.47 -4.50
CA ALA A 103 6.04 1.35 -5.65
C ALA A 103 6.60 2.71 -5.24
N LYS A 104 6.12 3.31 -4.15
CA LYS A 104 6.65 4.57 -3.59
C LYS A 104 8.13 4.44 -3.21
N ILE A 105 8.52 3.34 -2.60
CA ILE A 105 9.92 3.11 -2.23
C ILE A 105 10.79 2.96 -3.48
N LYS A 106 10.32 2.21 -4.47
CA LYS A 106 11.08 1.90 -5.69
C LYS A 106 11.14 3.06 -6.71
N GLN A 107 10.27 4.06 -6.61
CA GLN A 107 10.23 5.17 -7.57
C GLN A 107 11.54 5.96 -7.67
N LEU A 108 12.38 5.95 -6.62
CA LEU A 108 13.62 6.73 -6.57
C LEU A 108 14.79 6.03 -7.28
N SER A 109 14.79 4.71 -7.38
CA SER A 109 15.93 3.93 -7.92
C SER A 109 15.53 2.97 -9.05
N GLU A 110 14.29 2.49 -9.08
CA GLU A 110 13.83 1.41 -9.95
C GLU A 110 12.47 1.74 -10.56
N ILE A 111 12.42 2.77 -11.43
CA ILE A 111 11.18 3.32 -11.98
C ILE A 111 10.31 2.27 -12.71
N GLU A 112 10.91 1.36 -13.45
CA GLU A 112 10.18 0.30 -14.15
C GLU A 112 9.55 -0.72 -13.21
N GLU A 113 10.25 -1.08 -12.13
CA GLU A 113 9.69 -1.93 -11.09
C GLU A 113 8.56 -1.22 -10.34
N SER A 114 8.74 0.06 -10.04
CA SER A 114 7.69 0.90 -9.45
C SER A 114 6.42 0.90 -10.31
N LEU A 115 6.56 1.07 -11.63
CA LEU A 115 5.44 1.02 -12.58
C LEU A 115 4.73 -0.35 -12.54
N LYS A 116 5.48 -1.46 -12.48
CA LYS A 116 4.90 -2.82 -12.38
C LYS A 116 4.09 -2.99 -11.08
N TYR A 117 4.61 -2.50 -9.96
CA TYR A 117 3.89 -2.54 -8.68
C TYR A 117 2.63 -1.68 -8.72
N MET A 118 2.70 -0.46 -9.29
CA MET A 118 1.51 0.38 -9.45
C MET A 118 0.43 -0.23 -10.33
N GLN A 119 0.83 -0.92 -11.41
CA GLN A 119 -0.14 -1.65 -12.24
C GLN A 119 -0.86 -2.76 -11.45
N LYS A 120 -0.14 -3.46 -10.55
CA LYS A 120 -0.75 -4.46 -9.66
C LYS A 120 -1.71 -3.80 -8.66
N ALA A 121 -1.35 -2.68 -8.06
CA ALA A 121 -2.21 -1.93 -7.15
C ALA A 121 -3.50 -1.45 -7.86
N LEU A 122 -3.37 -0.86 -9.05
CA LEU A 122 -4.50 -0.37 -9.85
C LEU A 122 -5.43 -1.50 -10.37
N LYS A 123 -4.93 -2.71 -10.57
CA LYS A 123 -5.79 -3.87 -10.91
C LYS A 123 -6.75 -4.21 -9.77
N LEU A 124 -6.32 -4.06 -8.53
CA LEU A 124 -7.12 -4.35 -7.33
C LEU A 124 -8.02 -3.17 -6.95
N ARG A 125 -7.55 -1.94 -7.17
CA ARG A 125 -8.28 -0.72 -6.78
C ARG A 125 -8.15 0.36 -7.87
N LYS A 126 -8.97 0.23 -8.91
CA LYS A 126 -8.87 1.02 -10.16
C LYS A 126 -9.06 2.53 -9.96
N ASN A 127 -10.10 2.90 -9.19
CA ASN A 127 -10.58 4.28 -9.09
C ASN A 127 -10.18 4.91 -7.74
N PHE A 128 -8.91 4.75 -7.35
CA PHE A 128 -8.39 5.38 -6.15
C PHE A 128 -7.42 6.51 -6.53
N PRO A 129 -7.79 7.79 -6.31
CA PRO A 129 -7.05 8.94 -6.82
C PRO A 129 -5.55 8.93 -6.48
N PRO A 130 -5.10 8.60 -5.25
CA PRO A 130 -3.68 8.54 -4.94
C PRO A 130 -2.89 7.54 -5.80
N TYR A 131 -3.51 6.38 -6.17
CA TYR A 131 -2.85 5.39 -7.04
C TYR A 131 -2.73 5.90 -8.47
N ILE A 132 -3.79 6.53 -8.96
CA ILE A 132 -3.84 7.15 -10.29
C ILE A 132 -2.77 8.23 -10.39
N LYS A 133 -2.72 9.16 -9.40
CA LYS A 133 -1.72 10.23 -9.34
C LYS A 133 -0.30 9.68 -9.39
N LEU A 134 0.02 8.71 -8.52
CA LEU A 134 1.37 8.13 -8.51
C LEU A 134 1.71 7.46 -9.84
N TYR A 135 0.79 6.71 -10.43
CA TYR A 135 1.04 6.02 -11.70
C TYR A 135 1.32 7.00 -12.85
N ILE A 136 0.55 8.11 -12.92
CA ILE A 136 0.79 9.18 -13.91
C ILE A 136 2.18 9.80 -13.71
N ASN A 137 2.53 10.14 -12.46
CA ASN A 137 3.83 10.73 -12.13
C ASN A 137 5.00 9.78 -12.51
N LEU A 138 4.86 8.48 -12.25
CA LEU A 138 5.83 7.47 -12.67
C LEU A 138 5.97 7.37 -14.19
N LEU A 139 4.87 7.47 -14.93
CA LEU A 139 4.89 7.51 -16.40
C LEU A 139 5.62 8.75 -16.92
N ILE A 140 5.40 9.92 -16.28
CA ILE A 140 6.09 11.17 -16.62
C ILE A 140 7.60 11.04 -16.33
N GLN A 141 7.98 10.54 -15.14
CA GLN A 141 9.38 10.31 -14.77
C GLN A 141 10.07 9.32 -15.73
N ASN A 142 9.35 8.31 -16.20
CA ASN A 142 9.85 7.35 -17.19
C ASN A 142 9.76 7.86 -18.64
N LYS A 143 9.48 9.14 -18.84
CA LYS A 143 9.34 9.80 -20.14
C LYS A 143 8.26 9.21 -21.07
N ASN A 144 7.33 8.46 -20.52
CA ASN A 144 6.21 7.85 -21.23
C ASN A 144 5.00 8.82 -21.32
N TYR A 145 5.24 10.05 -21.81
CA TYR A 145 4.27 11.15 -21.82
C TYR A 145 2.98 10.82 -22.58
N ASN A 146 3.07 10.12 -23.71
CA ASN A 146 1.91 9.74 -24.51
C ASN A 146 1.00 8.75 -23.75
N LEU A 147 1.60 7.82 -23.00
CA LEU A 147 0.84 6.89 -22.17
C LEU A 147 0.23 7.62 -20.98
N ALA A 148 0.96 8.51 -20.33
CA ALA A 148 0.45 9.36 -19.24
C ALA A 148 -0.77 10.18 -19.72
N LYS A 149 -0.69 10.83 -20.91
CA LYS A 149 -1.78 11.60 -21.50
C LYS A 149 -3.04 10.75 -21.75
N LYS A 150 -2.87 9.54 -22.28
CA LYS A 150 -4.00 8.62 -22.51
C LYS A 150 -4.59 8.12 -21.21
N PHE A 151 -3.73 7.78 -20.24
CA PHE A 151 -4.16 7.24 -18.97
C PHE A 151 -4.93 8.27 -18.13
N ILE A 152 -4.43 9.52 -18.04
CA ILE A 152 -5.10 10.56 -17.29
C ILE A 152 -6.45 10.92 -17.91
N LYS A 153 -6.58 10.94 -19.26
CA LYS A 153 -7.86 11.13 -19.92
C LYS A 153 -8.87 10.04 -19.54
N LYS A 154 -8.43 8.78 -19.52
CA LYS A 154 -9.29 7.67 -19.10
C LYS A 154 -9.69 7.81 -17.65
N ALA A 155 -8.75 8.08 -16.76
CA ALA A 155 -8.99 8.25 -15.33
C ALA A 155 -9.95 9.42 -15.05
N TRP A 156 -9.80 10.55 -15.76
CA TRP A 156 -10.70 11.69 -15.65
C TRP A 156 -12.13 11.35 -16.03
N ASN A 157 -12.31 10.61 -17.14
CA ASN A 157 -13.65 10.20 -17.58
C ASN A 157 -14.34 9.22 -16.59
N GLU A 158 -13.57 8.41 -15.87
CA GLU A 158 -14.11 7.47 -14.88
C GLU A 158 -14.33 8.13 -13.51
N LEU A 159 -13.42 8.99 -13.08
CA LEU A 159 -13.45 9.68 -11.78
C LEU A 159 -12.70 11.02 -11.87
N PRO A 160 -13.34 12.12 -12.24
CA PRO A 160 -12.74 13.45 -12.16
C PRO A 160 -12.32 13.76 -10.72
N HIS A 161 -11.07 14.20 -10.50
CA HIS A 161 -10.57 14.46 -9.15
C HIS A 161 -9.47 15.53 -9.13
N ALA A 162 -9.56 16.47 -8.19
CA ALA A 162 -8.62 17.60 -8.07
C ALA A 162 -7.17 17.16 -7.81
N GLU A 163 -6.95 15.99 -7.21
CA GLU A 163 -5.59 15.43 -7.00
C GLU A 163 -4.76 15.26 -8.27
N TYR A 164 -5.41 15.20 -9.45
CA TYR A 164 -4.69 15.07 -10.71
C TYR A 164 -4.08 16.36 -11.22
N LYS A 165 -4.44 17.52 -10.63
CA LYS A 165 -3.99 18.86 -11.08
C LYS A 165 -2.48 18.97 -11.24
N GLU A 166 -1.73 18.60 -10.20
CA GLU A 166 -0.24 18.66 -10.25
C GLU A 166 0.35 17.76 -11.34
N SER A 167 -0.22 16.56 -11.54
CA SER A 167 0.22 15.66 -12.59
C SER A 167 -0.11 16.18 -13.98
N ILE A 168 -1.25 16.86 -14.16
CA ILE A 168 -1.63 17.50 -15.43
C ILE A 168 -0.70 18.67 -15.74
N LEU A 169 -0.40 19.53 -14.74
CA LEU A 169 0.57 20.64 -14.88
C LEU A 169 1.94 20.12 -15.30
N SER A 170 2.45 19.11 -14.58
CA SER A 170 3.74 18.49 -14.90
C SER A 170 3.77 17.90 -16.30
N LEU A 171 2.69 17.20 -16.71
CA LEU A 171 2.59 16.61 -18.03
C LEU A 171 2.53 17.67 -19.14
N ALA A 172 1.79 18.76 -18.94
CA ALA A 172 1.70 19.87 -19.90
C ALA A 172 3.08 20.51 -20.12
N ALA A 173 3.82 20.74 -19.04
CA ALA A 173 5.19 21.29 -19.13
C ALA A 173 6.14 20.37 -19.92
N HIS A 174 6.09 19.05 -19.72
CA HIS A 174 6.93 18.10 -20.46
C HIS A 174 6.51 17.89 -21.92
N LEU A 175 5.25 18.17 -22.25
CA LEU A 175 4.74 18.13 -23.63
C LEU A 175 4.90 19.47 -24.36
N GLU A 176 5.38 20.51 -23.66
CA GLU A 176 5.50 21.88 -24.19
C GLU A 176 4.18 22.44 -24.74
N ILE A 177 3.07 22.12 -24.08
CA ILE A 177 1.73 22.60 -24.41
C ILE A 177 1.11 23.39 -23.27
N GLU A 178 0.19 24.30 -23.58
CA GLU A 178 -0.55 25.00 -22.53
C GLU A 178 -1.41 24.05 -21.71
N MET A 179 -1.48 24.27 -20.38
CA MET A 179 -2.32 23.49 -19.47
C MET A 179 -3.76 23.43 -19.94
N LEU A 180 -4.32 24.57 -20.42
CA LEU A 180 -5.69 24.66 -20.91
C LEU A 180 -5.96 23.71 -22.10
N GLU A 181 -4.98 23.58 -23.01
CA GLU A 181 -5.06 22.67 -24.15
C GLU A 181 -5.12 21.21 -23.67
N LEU A 182 -4.24 20.86 -22.73
CA LEU A 182 -4.24 19.50 -22.15
C LEU A 182 -5.54 19.21 -21.40
N VAL A 183 -6.06 20.16 -20.61
CA VAL A 183 -7.34 20.01 -19.89
C VAL A 183 -8.49 19.82 -20.87
N LYS A 184 -8.58 20.59 -21.95
CA LYS A 184 -9.60 20.40 -23.00
C LYS A 184 -9.51 19.00 -23.63
N TYR A 185 -8.30 18.51 -23.87
CA TYR A 185 -8.12 17.15 -24.40
C TYR A 185 -8.57 16.08 -23.41
N ILE A 186 -8.26 16.24 -22.13
CA ILE A 186 -8.59 15.28 -21.05
C ILE A 186 -10.09 15.26 -20.82
N ALA A 187 -10.70 16.42 -20.60
CA ALA A 187 -12.11 16.55 -20.28
C ALA A 187 -13.05 16.33 -21.47
N GLY A 188 -12.58 16.57 -22.71
CA GLY A 188 -13.38 16.39 -23.91
C GLY A 188 -14.69 17.22 -23.85
N ALA A 189 -15.84 16.57 -24.03
CA ALA A 189 -17.13 17.24 -23.99
C ALA A 189 -17.51 17.83 -22.61
N SER A 190 -16.91 17.30 -21.52
CA SER A 190 -17.18 17.75 -20.15
C SER A 190 -16.23 18.85 -19.67
N TYR A 191 -15.50 19.54 -20.56
CA TYR A 191 -14.51 20.55 -20.15
C TYR A 191 -15.13 21.77 -19.42
N LYS A 192 -16.45 21.97 -19.52
CA LYS A 192 -17.21 23.00 -18.78
C LYS A 192 -17.84 22.50 -17.49
N SER A 193 -17.57 21.24 -17.07
CA SER A 193 -18.06 20.75 -15.81
C SER A 193 -17.39 21.46 -14.62
N GLU A 194 -18.05 21.46 -13.48
CA GLU A 194 -17.55 22.10 -12.25
C GLU A 194 -16.17 21.56 -11.85
N GLU A 195 -15.98 20.25 -11.93
CA GLU A 195 -14.71 19.59 -11.62
C GLU A 195 -13.59 20.06 -12.55
N THR A 196 -13.90 20.26 -13.84
CA THR A 196 -12.91 20.74 -14.81
C THR A 196 -12.58 22.22 -14.58
N ILE A 197 -13.58 23.04 -14.20
CA ILE A 197 -13.35 24.45 -13.86
C ILE A 197 -12.47 24.57 -12.62
N ILE A 198 -12.71 23.78 -11.58
CA ILE A 198 -11.88 23.74 -10.36
C ILE A 198 -10.42 23.34 -10.71
N LEU A 199 -10.22 22.50 -11.69
CA LEU A 199 -8.90 22.11 -12.15
C LEU A 199 -8.12 23.28 -12.80
N MET A 200 -8.84 24.24 -13.41
CA MET A 200 -8.27 25.39 -14.13
C MET A 200 -7.99 26.61 -13.24
N ILE A 201 -8.58 26.67 -12.05
CA ILE A 201 -8.32 27.72 -11.04
C ILE A 201 -7.10 27.33 -10.18
#